data_b5a582187ef4aa67cb9c49fca89aa35d
#
_entry.id   b5a582187ef4aa67cb9c49fca89aa35d
#
_cell.length_a   1.000
_cell.length_b   1.000
_cell.length_c   1.000
_cell.angle_alpha   90.00
_cell.angle_beta   90.00
_cell.angle_gamma   90.00
#
_symmetry.space_group_name_H-M   'P 1'
#
loop_
_entity.id
_entity.type
_entity.pdbx_description
1 polymer ?
#
loop_
_entity_poly.entity_id
_entity_poly.type
_entity_poly.pdbx_seq_one_letter_code
_entity_poly.pdbx_strand_id
1 'polypeptide(L)'
;STRTGGRGSQFIENADTGTQTVVELPLGGFELIDSGRRRLFIATGTGIAPMLAMFAQAPGLERDALLFGCSHQDEDLTARISSPMPGTVVRCLSRQEAPDTFHGRVTQALPALAHDLRLDPDNTDVYLCGSAAMVADTRDVLEREGYASVLTEPY
;
A
#
# COMPACT_ATOMS: atom_id res chain seq x y z
N SER A 1 11.53 5.47 -6.67
CA SER A 1 12.75 4.67 -6.95
C SER A 1 12.54 3.91 -8.25
N THR A 2 13.23 4.32 -9.30
CA THR A 2 13.30 3.57 -10.54
C THR A 2 14.22 2.36 -10.31
N ARG A 3 13.71 1.13 -10.51
CA ARG A 3 14.58 -0.02 -10.68
C ARG A 3 15.33 0.19 -11.99
N THR A 4 16.60 0.57 -11.91
CA THR A 4 17.46 0.76 -13.07
C THR A 4 17.57 -0.54 -13.86
N GLY A 5 17.37 -0.48 -15.19
CA GLY A 5 17.63 -1.57 -16.14
C GLY A 5 16.41 -2.24 -16.78
N GLY A 6 15.16 -1.95 -16.33
CA GLY A 6 13.96 -2.45 -16.99
C GLY A 6 13.57 -1.62 -18.22
N ARG A 7 12.97 -2.25 -19.24
CA ARG A 7 12.54 -1.55 -20.48
C ARG A 7 11.61 -0.36 -20.21
N GLY A 8 10.66 -0.52 -19.25
CA GLY A 8 9.73 0.54 -18.86
C GLY A 8 10.45 1.70 -18.15
N SER A 9 11.40 1.40 -17.25
CA SER A 9 12.19 2.44 -16.56
C SER A 9 13.05 3.21 -17.56
N GLN A 10 13.72 2.52 -18.50
CA GLN A 10 14.50 3.15 -19.56
C GLN A 10 13.64 4.03 -20.48
N PHE A 11 12.43 3.59 -20.79
CA PHE A 11 11.48 4.41 -21.56
C PHE A 11 11.13 5.70 -20.82
N ILE A 12 10.75 5.60 -19.53
CA ILE A 12 10.37 6.77 -18.71
C ILE A 12 11.55 7.73 -18.53
N GLU A 13 12.76 7.22 -18.31
CA GLU A 13 13.97 8.02 -18.14
C GLU A 13 14.38 8.79 -19.40
N ASN A 14 14.06 8.26 -20.60
CA ASN A 14 14.46 8.85 -21.88
C ASN A 14 13.30 9.50 -22.66
N ALA A 15 12.07 9.46 -22.13
CA ALA A 15 10.92 10.06 -22.79
C ALA A 15 10.87 11.58 -22.54
N ASP A 16 10.78 12.35 -23.60
CA ASP A 16 10.54 13.78 -23.57
C ASP A 16 9.04 14.10 -23.44
N THR A 17 8.74 15.32 -22.99
CA THR A 17 7.35 15.83 -23.00
C THR A 17 6.79 15.81 -24.43
N GLY A 18 5.66 15.11 -24.61
CA GLY A 18 5.04 14.92 -25.93
C GLY A 18 5.38 13.60 -26.59
N THR A 19 6.24 12.75 -26.00
CA THR A 19 6.47 11.39 -26.49
C THR A 19 5.17 10.59 -26.43
N GLN A 20 4.76 10.03 -27.56
CA GLN A 20 3.55 9.19 -27.66
C GLN A 20 3.89 7.73 -27.37
N THR A 21 3.00 7.05 -26.63
CA THR A 21 3.09 5.62 -26.36
C THR A 21 1.71 4.99 -26.38
N VAL A 22 1.66 3.68 -26.59
CA VAL A 22 0.43 2.90 -26.45
C VAL A 22 0.42 2.24 -25.09
N VAL A 23 -0.66 2.43 -24.34
CA VAL A 23 -0.87 1.84 -23.02
C VAL A 23 -2.10 0.96 -23.08
N GLU A 24 -1.98 -0.28 -22.64
CA GLU A 24 -3.09 -1.21 -22.48
C GLU A 24 -3.51 -1.22 -21.01
N LEU A 25 -4.76 -0.85 -20.73
CA LEU A 25 -5.34 -0.73 -19.39
C LEU A 25 -6.81 -1.19 -19.39
N PRO A 26 -7.35 -1.68 -18.26
CA PRO A 26 -6.62 -2.16 -17.07
C PRO A 26 -6.03 -3.56 -17.27
N LEU A 27 -4.96 -3.89 -16.57
CA LEU A 27 -4.39 -5.23 -16.54
C LEU A 27 -4.38 -5.75 -15.10
N GLY A 28 -4.67 -7.05 -14.92
CA GLY A 28 -4.69 -7.71 -13.62
C GLY A 28 -6.03 -7.65 -12.89
N GLY A 29 -6.06 -8.18 -11.67
CA GLY A 29 -7.26 -8.31 -10.83
C GLY A 29 -7.11 -7.66 -9.44
N PHE A 30 -6.14 -6.74 -9.27
CA PHE A 30 -5.96 -6.00 -8.03
C PHE A 30 -6.83 -4.75 -8.05
N GLU A 31 -8.10 -4.94 -7.72
CA GLU A 31 -9.14 -3.92 -7.81
C GLU A 31 -9.94 -3.79 -6.51
N LEU A 32 -10.60 -2.65 -6.33
CA LEU A 32 -11.42 -2.39 -5.16
C LEU A 32 -12.69 -3.25 -5.19
N ILE A 33 -12.91 -4.03 -4.13
CA ILE A 33 -14.13 -4.83 -3.95
C ILE A 33 -15.19 -3.98 -3.26
N ASP A 34 -16.41 -4.00 -3.79
CA ASP A 34 -17.59 -3.41 -3.15
C ASP A 34 -18.26 -4.43 -2.21
N SER A 35 -17.61 -4.68 -1.08
CA SER A 35 -18.08 -5.61 -0.05
C SER A 35 -18.86 -4.94 1.07
N GLY A 36 -18.79 -3.61 1.17
CA GLY A 36 -19.27 -2.83 2.32
C GLY A 36 -18.44 -2.99 3.60
N ARG A 37 -17.41 -3.84 3.58
CA ARG A 37 -16.50 -4.08 4.71
C ARG A 37 -15.54 -2.90 4.92
N ARG A 38 -14.93 -2.87 6.08
CA ARG A 38 -13.78 -1.98 6.35
C ARG A 38 -12.57 -2.43 5.55
N ARG A 39 -11.73 -1.50 5.12
CA ARG A 39 -10.54 -1.83 4.32
C ARG A 39 -9.27 -1.47 5.08
N LEU A 40 -8.31 -2.39 5.03
CA LEU A 40 -6.95 -2.18 5.50
C LEU A 40 -6.02 -2.24 4.29
N PHE A 41 -5.40 -1.11 3.97
CA PHE A 41 -4.42 -1.00 2.92
C PHE A 41 -3.02 -1.12 3.52
N ILE A 42 -2.18 -1.99 2.97
CA ILE A 42 -0.80 -2.19 3.42
C ILE A 42 0.12 -2.05 2.21
N ALA A 43 0.97 -1.05 2.22
CA ALA A 43 1.87 -0.77 1.10
C ALA A 43 3.31 -0.51 1.55
N THR A 44 4.27 -0.85 0.69
CA THR A 44 5.66 -0.40 0.85
C THR A 44 6.17 0.24 -0.43
N GLY A 45 6.90 1.36 -0.29
CA GLY A 45 7.47 2.07 -1.42
C GLY A 45 6.42 2.41 -2.49
N THR A 46 6.71 2.07 -3.74
CA THR A 46 5.81 2.34 -4.87
C THR A 46 4.54 1.49 -4.90
N GLY A 47 4.42 0.48 -4.03
CA GLY A 47 3.19 -0.32 -3.86
C GLY A 47 1.96 0.48 -3.41
N ILE A 48 2.14 1.73 -2.99
CA ILE A 48 1.01 2.64 -2.75
C ILE A 48 0.30 3.06 -4.05
N ALA A 49 0.97 3.01 -5.20
CA ALA A 49 0.45 3.57 -6.46
C ALA A 49 -0.92 2.99 -6.88
N PRO A 50 -1.16 1.66 -6.92
CA PRO A 50 -2.48 1.14 -7.25
C PRO A 50 -3.54 1.54 -6.22
N MET A 51 -3.15 1.71 -4.95
CA MET A 51 -4.09 2.08 -3.89
C MET A 51 -4.58 3.53 -4.03
N LEU A 52 -3.79 4.44 -4.63
CA LEU A 52 -4.24 5.82 -4.89
C LEU A 52 -5.45 5.88 -5.82
N ALA A 53 -5.49 5.00 -6.83
CA ALA A 53 -6.65 4.87 -7.70
C ALA A 53 -7.87 4.33 -6.94
N MET A 54 -7.65 3.42 -5.98
CA MET A 54 -8.70 2.90 -5.10
C MET A 54 -9.22 4.00 -4.16
N PHE A 55 -8.34 4.79 -3.55
CA PHE A 55 -8.72 5.87 -2.64
C PHE A 55 -9.61 6.92 -3.31
N ALA A 56 -9.33 7.24 -4.58
CA ALA A 56 -10.14 8.20 -5.33
C ALA A 56 -11.59 7.74 -5.59
N GLN A 57 -11.85 6.43 -5.49
CA GLN A 57 -13.14 5.81 -5.80
C GLN A 57 -13.83 5.22 -4.57
N ALA A 58 -13.11 5.04 -3.47
CA ALA A 58 -13.57 4.32 -2.29
C ALA A 58 -14.62 5.12 -1.49
N PRO A 59 -15.89 4.67 -1.42
CA PRO A 59 -16.83 5.27 -0.48
C PRO A 59 -16.43 4.95 0.96
N GLY A 60 -16.62 5.89 1.89
CA GLY A 60 -16.35 5.68 3.31
C GLY A 60 -14.87 5.49 3.66
N LEU A 61 -13.96 6.09 2.87
CA LEU A 61 -12.51 6.01 3.04
C LEU A 61 -12.03 6.48 4.43
N GLU A 62 -12.79 7.36 5.06
CA GLU A 62 -12.54 7.86 6.42
C GLU A 62 -12.60 6.77 7.50
N ARG A 63 -13.22 5.62 7.22
CA ARG A 63 -13.28 4.45 8.13
C ARG A 63 -12.12 3.50 7.93
N ASP A 64 -11.39 3.63 6.82
CA ASP A 64 -10.34 2.73 6.41
C ASP A 64 -8.99 3.11 7.03
N ALA A 65 -8.02 2.21 6.89
CA ALA A 65 -6.67 2.43 7.39
C ALA A 65 -5.62 2.13 6.31
N LEU A 66 -4.54 2.91 6.33
CA LEU A 66 -3.33 2.67 5.55
C LEU A 66 -2.15 2.42 6.48
N LEU A 67 -1.47 1.32 6.28
CA LEU A 67 -0.18 1.01 6.87
C LEU A 67 0.88 1.12 5.76
N PHE A 68 1.68 2.19 5.80
CA PHE A 68 2.68 2.47 4.77
C PHE A 68 4.10 2.29 5.30
N GLY A 69 4.96 1.57 4.58
CA GLY A 69 6.34 1.33 4.96
C GLY A 69 7.36 1.82 3.95
N CYS A 70 8.44 2.43 4.45
CA CYS A 70 9.65 2.76 3.70
C CYS A 70 10.89 2.63 4.59
N SER A 71 12.09 2.84 4.03
CA SER A 71 13.31 2.73 4.83
C SER A 71 13.57 4.01 5.61
N HIS A 72 13.45 5.17 4.96
CA HIS A 72 13.76 6.49 5.53
C HIS A 72 12.63 7.48 5.23
N GLN A 73 12.58 8.57 5.96
CA GLN A 73 11.52 9.58 5.86
C GLN A 73 11.49 10.30 4.49
N ASP A 74 12.62 10.48 3.84
CA ASP A 74 12.71 11.07 2.49
C ASP A 74 12.11 10.18 1.39
N GLU A 75 11.94 8.87 1.68
CA GLU A 75 11.26 7.90 0.83
C GLU A 75 9.75 7.84 1.08
N ASP A 76 9.24 8.59 2.06
CA ASP A 76 7.81 8.61 2.39
C ASP A 76 6.99 9.29 1.29
N LEU A 77 6.33 8.46 0.49
CA LEU A 77 5.47 8.92 -0.60
C LEU A 77 4.15 9.52 -0.08
N THR A 78 3.69 9.15 1.13
CA THR A 78 2.40 9.63 1.66
C THR A 78 2.39 11.15 1.85
N ALA A 79 3.53 11.74 2.20
CA ALA A 79 3.69 13.18 2.36
C ALA A 79 3.58 13.98 1.04
N ARG A 80 3.65 13.32 -0.11
CA ARG A 80 3.65 13.92 -1.46
C ARG A 80 2.33 13.69 -2.20
N ILE A 81 1.38 12.99 -1.58
CA ILE A 81 0.11 12.62 -2.19
C ILE A 81 -0.92 13.71 -1.92
N SER A 82 -1.51 14.25 -2.99
CA SER A 82 -2.62 15.22 -2.93
C SER A 82 -4.00 14.53 -3.09
N SER A 83 -4.06 13.21 -3.16
CA SER A 83 -5.28 12.42 -3.27
C SER A 83 -5.96 12.24 -1.90
N PRO A 84 -7.25 11.91 -1.85
CA PRO A 84 -7.88 11.44 -0.62
C PRO A 84 -7.08 10.29 0.02
N MET A 85 -7.05 10.25 1.34
CA MET A 85 -6.34 9.23 2.12
C MET A 85 -7.29 8.56 3.10
N PRO A 86 -7.05 7.31 3.51
CA PRO A 86 -7.77 6.67 4.61
C PRO A 86 -7.75 7.51 5.89
N GLY A 87 -8.81 7.39 6.71
CA GLY A 87 -8.94 8.15 7.94
C GLY A 87 -7.85 7.88 8.98
N THR A 88 -7.22 6.71 8.89
CA THR A 88 -6.02 6.36 9.69
C THR A 88 -4.85 6.05 8.77
N VAL A 89 -3.73 6.74 8.98
CA VAL A 89 -2.47 6.49 8.25
C VAL A 89 -1.36 6.26 9.26
N VAL A 90 -0.78 5.06 9.24
CA VAL A 90 0.40 4.71 10.04
C VAL A 90 1.60 4.57 9.12
N ARG A 91 2.64 5.33 9.39
CA ARG A 91 3.89 5.33 8.63
C ARG A 91 4.95 4.53 9.40
N CYS A 92 5.56 3.55 8.72
CA CYS A 92 6.61 2.70 9.26
C CYS A 92 7.95 3.04 8.61
N LEU A 93 8.95 3.37 9.41
CA LEU A 93 10.32 3.60 8.97
C LEU A 93 11.23 2.49 9.49
N SER A 94 11.76 1.66 8.58
CA SER A 94 12.50 0.47 9.00
C SER A 94 13.96 0.73 9.35
N ARG A 95 14.51 1.91 9.00
CA ARG A 95 15.93 2.28 9.23
C ARG A 95 16.12 3.66 9.84
N GLN A 96 15.04 4.30 10.27
CA GLN A 96 15.08 5.64 10.85
C GLN A 96 13.98 5.78 11.88
N GLU A 97 14.24 6.52 12.96
CA GLU A 97 13.22 7.02 13.87
C GLU A 97 12.81 8.44 13.46
N ALA A 98 11.53 8.74 13.49
CA ALA A 98 11.00 10.08 13.25
C ALA A 98 9.70 10.29 14.02
N PRO A 99 9.34 11.55 14.35
CA PRO A 99 8.07 11.86 15.00
C PRO A 99 6.87 11.31 14.21
N ASP A 100 5.85 10.88 14.92
CA ASP A 100 4.59 10.37 14.36
C ASP A 100 4.76 9.19 13.39
N THR A 101 5.81 8.38 13.58
CA THR A 101 6.07 7.18 12.80
C THR A 101 6.33 5.97 13.69
N PHE A 102 6.02 4.79 13.20
CA PHE A 102 6.43 3.54 13.81
C PHE A 102 7.85 3.19 13.35
N HIS A 103 8.78 2.99 14.29
CA HIS A 103 10.11 2.50 13.96
C HIS A 103 10.08 0.97 13.78
N GLY A 104 10.12 0.52 12.55
CA GLY A 104 10.07 -0.89 12.19
C GLY A 104 9.39 -1.14 10.84
N ARG A 105 9.10 -2.40 10.59
CA ARG A 105 8.43 -2.86 9.37
C ARG A 105 6.90 -2.90 9.56
N VAL A 106 6.17 -2.87 8.45
CA VAL A 106 4.70 -3.01 8.44
C VAL A 106 4.23 -4.30 9.14
N THR A 107 4.95 -5.40 9.01
CA THR A 107 4.65 -6.68 9.69
C THR A 107 4.70 -6.58 11.20
N GLN A 108 5.52 -5.69 11.75
CA GLN A 108 5.67 -5.46 13.20
C GLN A 108 4.59 -4.50 13.73
N ALA A 109 4.19 -3.51 12.92
CA ALA A 109 3.17 -2.55 13.29
C ALA A 109 1.74 -3.10 13.16
N LEU A 110 1.52 -4.05 12.26
CA LEU A 110 0.20 -4.57 11.88
C LEU A 110 -0.63 -5.09 13.07
N PRO A 111 -0.12 -5.94 13.99
CA PRO A 111 -0.93 -6.45 15.09
C PRO A 111 -1.41 -5.34 16.03
N ALA A 112 -0.54 -4.38 16.36
CA ALA A 112 -0.90 -3.25 17.20
C ALA A 112 -1.96 -2.37 16.52
N LEU A 113 -1.79 -2.04 15.25
CA LEU A 113 -2.77 -1.28 14.48
C LEU A 113 -4.13 -1.98 14.42
N ALA A 114 -4.15 -3.27 14.13
CA ALA A 114 -5.37 -4.06 14.06
C ALA A 114 -6.12 -4.06 15.41
N HIS A 115 -5.40 -4.23 16.50
CA HIS A 115 -5.94 -4.16 17.86
C HIS A 115 -6.50 -2.77 18.18
N ASP A 116 -5.73 -1.69 17.98
CA ASP A 116 -6.11 -0.32 18.32
C ASP A 116 -7.33 0.16 17.55
N LEU A 117 -7.43 -0.22 16.27
CA LEU A 117 -8.56 0.06 15.41
C LEU A 117 -9.72 -0.93 15.57
N ARG A 118 -9.54 -1.98 16.40
CA ARG A 118 -10.51 -3.06 16.58
C ARG A 118 -10.98 -3.63 15.24
N LEU A 119 -10.01 -3.94 14.37
CA LEU A 119 -10.31 -4.56 13.09
C LEU A 119 -10.84 -5.97 13.32
N ASP A 120 -11.98 -6.26 12.70
CA ASP A 120 -12.57 -7.59 12.70
C ASP A 120 -12.06 -8.34 11.46
N PRO A 121 -11.29 -9.43 11.61
CA PRO A 121 -10.77 -10.19 10.47
C PRO A 121 -11.85 -10.70 9.50
N ASP A 122 -13.02 -11.05 10.01
CA ASP A 122 -14.15 -11.53 9.19
C ASP A 122 -14.85 -10.38 8.43
N ASN A 123 -14.65 -9.14 8.87
CA ASN A 123 -15.32 -7.95 8.32
C ASN A 123 -14.32 -6.89 7.81
N THR A 124 -13.11 -7.31 7.45
CA THR A 124 -12.07 -6.44 6.91
C THR A 124 -11.51 -7.03 5.63
N ASP A 125 -11.50 -6.24 4.55
CA ASP A 125 -10.79 -6.57 3.32
C ASP A 125 -9.39 -5.97 3.36
N VAL A 126 -8.37 -6.78 3.13
CA VAL A 126 -6.97 -6.35 3.15
C VAL A 126 -6.41 -6.24 1.74
N TYR A 127 -5.85 -5.08 1.42
CA TYR A 127 -5.16 -4.79 0.17
C TYR A 127 -3.67 -4.65 0.43
N LEU A 128 -2.87 -5.52 -0.18
CA LEU A 128 -1.45 -5.64 0.11
C LEU A 128 -0.61 -5.51 -1.17
N CYS A 129 0.21 -4.47 -1.26
CA CYS A 129 1.08 -4.24 -2.42
C CYS A 129 2.48 -3.80 -2.00
N GLY A 130 3.51 -4.44 -2.58
CA GLY A 130 4.90 -4.16 -2.28
C GLY A 130 5.84 -5.23 -2.83
N SER A 131 7.07 -5.27 -2.32
CA SER A 131 8.01 -6.31 -2.73
C SER A 131 7.48 -7.71 -2.41
N ALA A 132 7.82 -8.71 -3.24
CA ALA A 132 7.36 -10.08 -3.05
C ALA A 132 7.65 -10.62 -1.64
N ALA A 133 8.81 -10.30 -1.08
CA ALA A 133 9.16 -10.71 0.29
C ALA A 133 8.24 -10.06 1.33
N MET A 134 7.97 -8.75 1.22
CA MET A 134 7.06 -8.06 2.13
C MET A 134 5.63 -8.61 2.03
N VAL A 135 5.16 -8.90 0.83
CA VAL A 135 3.83 -9.49 0.61
C VAL A 135 3.74 -10.86 1.28
N ALA A 136 4.75 -11.73 1.11
CA ALA A 136 4.78 -13.04 1.75
C ALA A 136 4.79 -12.93 3.28
N ASP A 137 5.73 -12.16 3.85
CA ASP A 137 5.85 -11.98 5.30
C ASP A 137 4.57 -11.40 5.92
N THR A 138 3.91 -10.46 5.22
CA THR A 138 2.69 -9.82 5.73
C THR A 138 1.49 -10.76 5.65
N ARG A 139 1.39 -11.57 4.59
CA ARG A 139 0.36 -12.61 4.48
C ARG A 139 0.43 -13.60 5.63
N ASP A 140 1.63 -14.07 5.99
CA ASP A 140 1.81 -14.98 7.12
C ASP A 140 1.31 -14.37 8.45
N VAL A 141 1.47 -13.05 8.63
CA VAL A 141 0.91 -12.35 9.80
C VAL A 141 -0.61 -12.31 9.73
N LEU A 142 -1.18 -11.90 8.59
CA LEU A 142 -2.62 -11.79 8.39
C LEU A 142 -3.33 -13.13 8.55
N GLU A 143 -2.77 -14.21 8.02
CA GLU A 143 -3.33 -15.57 8.16
C GLU A 143 -3.36 -16.01 9.64
N ARG A 144 -2.31 -15.73 10.40
CA ARG A 144 -2.27 -16.03 11.85
C ARG A 144 -3.28 -15.21 12.64
N GLU A 145 -3.56 -13.98 12.22
CA GLU A 145 -4.57 -13.09 12.82
C GLU A 145 -6.01 -13.39 12.31
N GLY A 146 -6.17 -14.37 11.40
CA GLY A 146 -7.47 -14.84 10.93
C GLY A 146 -8.08 -14.10 9.74
N TYR A 147 -7.32 -13.22 9.07
CA TYR A 147 -7.82 -12.49 7.88
C TYR A 147 -7.94 -13.42 6.68
N ALA A 148 -9.17 -13.61 6.18
CA ALA A 148 -9.44 -14.46 5.02
C ALA A 148 -9.49 -13.67 3.69
N SER A 149 -9.90 -12.40 3.73
CA SER A 149 -10.03 -11.55 2.55
C SER A 149 -8.75 -10.73 2.34
N VAL A 150 -7.76 -11.30 1.64
CA VAL A 150 -6.47 -10.65 1.38
C VAL A 150 -6.19 -10.63 -0.13
N LEU A 151 -6.24 -9.43 -0.71
CA LEU A 151 -5.90 -9.18 -2.11
C LEU A 151 -4.44 -8.71 -2.19
N THR A 152 -3.69 -9.24 -3.12
CA THR A 152 -2.25 -8.96 -3.21
C THR A 152 -1.80 -8.62 -4.62
N GLU A 153 -0.89 -7.65 -4.73
CA GLU A 153 -0.16 -7.30 -5.96
C GLU A 153 1.33 -7.14 -5.63
N PRO A 154 2.14 -8.21 -5.75
CA PRO A 154 3.59 -8.11 -5.57
C PRO A 154 4.28 -7.53 -6.82
N TYR A 155 5.39 -6.79 -6.63
CA TYR A 155 6.25 -6.29 -7.72
C TYR A 155 7.72 -6.63 -7.55
#